data_542b090a1bddddcef681a8eb24a62b6a
#
_entry.id   542b090a1bddddcef681a8eb24a62b6a
#
_cell.length_a   1.000
_cell.length_b   1.000
_cell.length_c   1.000
_cell.angle_alpha   90.00
_cell.angle_beta   90.00
_cell.angle_gamma   90.00
#
_symmetry.space_group_name_H-M   'P 1'
#
loop_
_entity.id
_entity.type
_entity.pdbx_description
1 polymer ?
#
loop_
_entity_poly.entity_id
_entity_poly.type
_entity_poly.pdbx_seq_one_letter_code
_entity_poly.pdbx_strand_id
1 'polypeptide(L)'
;GKMEEATSPSPVCVLVLGMAGSGKTTFVQRLAAELHGRRCPPYVINLDPAVRDLPFPANIDIRDTVKYKEVMKQYGLGPNGGIVTSLNLFATRFDQVMKFIEKRRNASKYVIIDTPGQIEVFTWSASGTIITEALASSFPSVVVYVMDTSRSTNPITFMSNMLYACSILYKTKLPFIVVMNKTDIIDHSFAVEWMQDFETFQDALNQETSYVSNLTRSMSLVLDEFYSSLKVVGVSAVLGTGLDDFFVQLSKAVDEYEREYRPEYERLRKTLEEAQNKQKREQLEHLWKDMGSVRMQGSTVGGSDDASAMGPSELILTRGMLDEEEERDSDTDDIDHEVTEESHEEPAFRNFMQETRMKYQRKSNLSE
;
A
#
# COMPACT_ATOMS: atom_id res chain seq x y z
N GLY A 1 9.02 -41.19 -14.67
CA GLY A 1 9.23 -39.81 -14.95
C GLY A 1 7.97 -39.05 -14.57
N LYS A 2 7.94 -38.42 -13.40
CA LYS A 2 6.94 -37.38 -13.11
C LYS A 2 7.36 -36.20 -13.97
N MET A 3 6.56 -35.84 -14.97
CA MET A 3 6.65 -34.54 -15.61
C MET A 3 6.39 -33.51 -14.48
N GLU A 4 7.38 -32.71 -14.15
CA GLU A 4 7.17 -31.44 -13.45
C GLU A 4 6.19 -30.65 -14.30
N GLU A 5 4.96 -30.48 -13.84
CA GLU A 5 4.05 -29.49 -14.38
C GLU A 5 4.77 -28.15 -14.23
N ALA A 6 5.18 -27.59 -15.35
CA ALA A 6 5.70 -26.24 -15.40
C ALA A 6 4.58 -25.33 -14.86
N THR A 7 4.69 -24.96 -13.60
CA THR A 7 3.74 -24.03 -12.96
C THR A 7 3.76 -22.74 -13.76
N SER A 8 2.64 -22.41 -14.39
CA SER A 8 2.51 -21.14 -15.09
C SER A 8 2.91 -19.99 -14.17
N PRO A 9 3.61 -18.96 -14.66
CA PRO A 9 4.06 -17.86 -13.84
C PRO A 9 2.87 -17.20 -13.13
N SER A 10 3.05 -16.82 -11.87
CA SER A 10 2.04 -16.11 -11.09
C SER A 10 1.66 -14.81 -11.77
N PRO A 11 0.39 -14.39 -11.73
CA PRO A 11 -0.02 -13.10 -12.27
C PRO A 11 0.65 -11.96 -11.49
N VAL A 12 1.00 -10.90 -12.22
CA VAL A 12 1.58 -9.69 -11.63
C VAL A 12 0.47 -8.76 -11.17
N CYS A 13 0.47 -8.41 -9.90
CA CYS A 13 -0.46 -7.44 -9.33
C CYS A 13 0.10 -6.02 -9.45
N VAL A 14 -0.63 -5.17 -10.15
CA VAL A 14 -0.30 -3.76 -10.38
C VAL A 14 -1.26 -2.91 -9.55
N LEU A 15 -0.77 -2.40 -8.42
CA LEU A 15 -1.55 -1.55 -7.52
C LEU A 15 -1.40 -0.09 -7.95
N VAL A 16 -2.46 0.47 -8.51
CA VAL A 16 -2.43 1.84 -9.05
C VAL A 16 -2.91 2.83 -7.99
N LEU A 17 -1.99 3.67 -7.55
CA LEU A 17 -2.20 4.76 -6.60
C LEU A 17 -2.03 6.11 -7.30
N GLY A 18 -2.58 7.15 -6.75
CA GLY A 18 -2.41 8.50 -7.29
C GLY A 18 -3.33 9.49 -6.63
N MET A 19 -2.88 10.74 -6.55
CA MET A 19 -3.67 11.83 -5.98
C MET A 19 -4.91 12.13 -6.84
N ALA A 20 -5.91 12.74 -6.21
CA ALA A 20 -7.11 13.18 -6.91
C ALA A 20 -6.76 14.09 -8.10
N GLY A 21 -7.30 13.78 -9.26
CA GLY A 21 -7.06 14.51 -10.50
C GLY A 21 -5.78 14.16 -11.25
N SER A 22 -4.97 13.20 -10.76
CA SER A 22 -3.75 12.73 -11.47
C SER A 22 -4.03 11.98 -12.79
N GLY A 23 -5.29 11.58 -13.01
CA GLY A 23 -5.68 10.78 -14.16
C GLY A 23 -5.50 9.27 -13.95
N LYS A 24 -5.47 8.82 -12.70
CA LYS A 24 -5.31 7.41 -12.32
C LYS A 24 -6.32 6.50 -13.01
N THR A 25 -7.60 6.79 -12.94
CA THR A 25 -8.67 5.98 -13.55
C THR A 25 -8.55 5.95 -15.08
N THR A 26 -8.18 7.07 -15.71
CA THR A 26 -7.89 7.13 -17.15
C THR A 26 -6.68 6.30 -17.52
N PHE A 27 -5.65 6.30 -16.66
CA PHE A 27 -4.47 5.45 -16.83
C PHE A 27 -4.84 3.97 -16.74
N VAL A 28 -5.63 3.56 -15.74
CA VAL A 28 -6.12 2.16 -15.61
C VAL A 28 -6.92 1.75 -16.84
N GLN A 29 -7.82 2.62 -17.32
CA GLN A 29 -8.59 2.38 -18.54
C GLN A 29 -7.68 2.16 -19.74
N ARG A 30 -6.69 3.04 -19.94
CA ARG A 30 -5.74 2.96 -21.06
C ARG A 30 -4.88 1.72 -20.97
N LEU A 31 -4.40 1.38 -19.78
CA LEU A 31 -3.59 0.18 -19.53
C LEU A 31 -4.38 -1.09 -19.83
N ALA A 32 -5.64 -1.15 -19.40
CA ALA A 32 -6.53 -2.27 -19.70
C ALA A 32 -6.79 -2.40 -21.21
N ALA A 33 -7.06 -1.31 -21.90
CA ALA A 33 -7.27 -1.28 -23.35
C ALA A 33 -6.01 -1.76 -24.12
N GLU A 34 -4.83 -1.28 -23.72
CA GLU A 34 -3.55 -1.68 -24.31
C GLU A 34 -3.30 -3.17 -24.14
N LEU A 35 -3.52 -3.73 -22.95
CA LEU A 35 -3.35 -5.14 -22.68
C LEU A 35 -4.34 -6.01 -23.47
N HIS A 36 -5.58 -5.55 -23.68
CA HIS A 36 -6.51 -6.22 -24.58
C HIS A 36 -6.02 -6.19 -26.04
N GLY A 37 -5.50 -5.06 -26.50
CA GLY A 37 -4.89 -4.93 -27.83
C GLY A 37 -3.70 -5.87 -28.03
N ARG A 38 -2.90 -6.11 -26.99
CA ARG A 38 -1.77 -7.05 -26.98
C ARG A 38 -2.20 -8.51 -26.80
N ARG A 39 -3.49 -8.82 -26.82
CA ARG A 39 -4.07 -10.15 -26.58
C ARG A 39 -3.68 -10.77 -25.23
N CYS A 40 -3.48 -9.94 -24.24
CA CYS A 40 -3.15 -10.30 -22.87
C CYS A 40 -4.15 -9.64 -21.91
N PRO A 41 -5.43 -10.03 -21.92
CA PRO A 41 -6.48 -9.35 -21.16
C PRO A 41 -6.17 -9.36 -19.68
N PRO A 42 -6.19 -8.18 -19.00
CA PRO A 42 -5.92 -8.10 -17.58
C PRO A 42 -7.15 -8.54 -16.77
N TYR A 43 -6.91 -8.92 -15.54
CA TYR A 43 -7.94 -9.05 -14.53
C TYR A 43 -8.02 -7.73 -13.74
N VAL A 44 -9.15 -7.04 -13.81
CA VAL A 44 -9.27 -5.69 -13.26
C VAL A 44 -10.13 -5.70 -11.99
N ILE A 45 -9.62 -5.09 -10.94
CA ILE A 45 -10.27 -4.97 -9.63
C ILE A 45 -10.45 -3.48 -9.30
N ASN A 46 -11.69 -3.06 -9.05
CA ASN A 46 -11.99 -1.72 -8.56
C ASN A 46 -12.17 -1.74 -7.03
N LEU A 47 -11.37 -0.95 -6.33
CA LEU A 47 -11.45 -0.74 -4.89
C LEU A 47 -12.01 0.64 -4.50
N ASP A 48 -12.42 1.47 -5.48
CA ASP A 48 -13.05 2.76 -5.20
C ASP A 48 -14.57 2.62 -5.06
N PRO A 49 -15.12 2.67 -3.83
CA PRO A 49 -16.54 2.55 -3.62
C PRO A 49 -17.33 3.81 -3.99
N ALA A 50 -16.64 4.96 -4.12
CA ALA A 50 -17.25 6.26 -4.34
C ALA A 50 -17.39 6.63 -5.83
N VAL A 51 -16.74 5.90 -6.73
CA VAL A 51 -16.83 6.15 -8.17
C VAL A 51 -18.25 5.89 -8.66
N ARG A 52 -18.78 6.80 -9.49
CA ARG A 52 -20.14 6.64 -10.05
C ARG A 52 -20.14 5.67 -11.21
N ASP A 53 -19.36 5.97 -12.23
CA ASP A 53 -19.24 5.19 -13.45
C ASP A 53 -17.80 4.81 -13.68
N LEU A 54 -17.54 3.51 -13.91
CA LEU A 54 -16.23 3.02 -14.29
C LEU A 54 -16.10 3.10 -15.81
N PRO A 55 -15.04 3.72 -16.32
CA PRO A 55 -14.80 3.78 -17.76
C PRO A 55 -14.23 2.48 -18.35
N PHE A 56 -14.09 1.45 -17.53
CA PHE A 56 -13.57 0.14 -17.92
C PHE A 56 -14.36 -0.98 -17.24
N PRO A 57 -14.43 -2.18 -17.84
CA PRO A 57 -15.04 -3.32 -17.18
C PRO A 57 -14.14 -3.83 -16.06
N ALA A 58 -14.67 -3.91 -14.83
CA ALA A 58 -14.02 -4.54 -13.70
C ALA A 58 -14.50 -5.98 -13.53
N ASN A 59 -13.57 -6.90 -13.27
CA ASN A 59 -13.90 -8.30 -12.96
C ASN A 59 -14.38 -8.45 -11.51
N ILE A 60 -13.80 -7.64 -10.62
CA ILE A 60 -14.25 -7.49 -9.23
C ILE A 60 -14.46 -6.01 -8.97
N ASP A 61 -15.62 -5.67 -8.42
CA ASP A 61 -15.97 -4.30 -8.06
C ASP A 61 -16.44 -4.26 -6.60
N ILE A 62 -15.79 -3.44 -5.79
CA ILE A 62 -16.17 -3.25 -4.38
C ILE A 62 -17.63 -2.81 -4.24
N ARG A 63 -18.17 -2.08 -5.22
CA ARG A 63 -19.56 -1.58 -5.23
C ARG A 63 -20.61 -2.69 -5.31
N ASP A 64 -20.24 -3.85 -5.83
CA ASP A 64 -21.13 -5.04 -5.86
C ASP A 64 -21.28 -5.66 -4.49
N THR A 65 -20.26 -5.53 -3.65
CA THR A 65 -20.21 -6.15 -2.32
C THR A 65 -20.65 -5.18 -1.22
N VAL A 66 -20.27 -3.90 -1.35
CA VAL A 66 -20.49 -2.87 -0.32
C VAL A 66 -21.24 -1.68 -0.92
N LYS A 67 -22.39 -1.34 -0.33
CA LYS A 67 -23.18 -0.18 -0.74
C LYS A 67 -22.72 1.07 -0.01
N TYR A 68 -21.79 1.81 -0.62
CA TYR A 68 -21.12 2.98 -0.05
C TYR A 68 -22.10 4.00 0.58
N LYS A 69 -23.20 4.36 -0.14
CA LYS A 69 -24.20 5.31 0.36
C LYS A 69 -24.96 4.79 1.58
N GLU A 70 -25.24 3.50 1.63
CA GLU A 70 -25.91 2.86 2.77
C GLU A 70 -24.96 2.82 3.97
N VAL A 71 -23.70 2.53 3.77
CA VAL A 71 -22.66 2.56 4.81
C VAL A 71 -22.56 3.96 5.42
N MET A 72 -22.46 5.01 4.61
CA MET A 72 -22.45 6.39 5.10
C MET A 72 -23.67 6.72 5.93
N LYS A 73 -24.86 6.32 5.45
CA LYS A 73 -26.11 6.59 6.13
C LYS A 73 -26.25 5.82 7.45
N GLN A 74 -25.88 4.53 7.44
CA GLN A 74 -26.01 3.64 8.59
C GLN A 74 -25.10 4.06 9.75
N TYR A 75 -23.88 4.49 9.46
CA TYR A 75 -22.89 4.86 10.46
C TYR A 75 -22.75 6.38 10.65
N GLY A 76 -23.55 7.21 9.99
CA GLY A 76 -23.48 8.67 10.08
C GLY A 76 -22.15 9.24 9.58
N LEU A 77 -21.53 8.63 8.58
CA LEU A 77 -20.17 8.96 8.12
C LEU A 77 -20.18 9.99 6.99
N GLY A 78 -19.14 10.82 6.97
CA GLY A 78 -18.78 11.62 5.79
C GLY A 78 -18.15 10.76 4.68
N PRO A 79 -17.83 11.37 3.52
CA PRO A 79 -17.33 10.64 2.35
C PRO A 79 -16.09 9.77 2.62
N ASN A 80 -15.09 10.31 3.31
CA ASN A 80 -13.85 9.60 3.60
C ASN A 80 -14.07 8.45 4.58
N GLY A 81 -14.83 8.67 5.65
CA GLY A 81 -15.23 7.63 6.59
C GLY A 81 -16.02 6.51 5.91
N GLY A 82 -16.88 6.88 4.96
CA GLY A 82 -17.62 5.91 4.13
C GLY A 82 -16.70 5.05 3.27
N ILE A 83 -15.66 5.63 2.67
CA ILE A 83 -14.68 4.87 1.86
C ILE A 83 -13.86 3.92 2.76
N VAL A 84 -13.32 4.42 3.88
CA VAL A 84 -12.55 3.60 4.84
C VAL A 84 -13.37 2.42 5.34
N THR A 85 -14.62 2.67 5.78
CA THR A 85 -15.51 1.62 6.28
C THR A 85 -15.87 0.62 5.19
N SER A 86 -16.10 1.07 3.97
CA SER A 86 -16.35 0.18 2.83
C SER A 86 -15.13 -0.71 2.52
N LEU A 87 -13.93 -0.15 2.57
CA LEU A 87 -12.69 -0.92 2.42
C LEU A 87 -12.49 -1.92 3.56
N ASN A 88 -12.79 -1.53 4.80
CA ASN A 88 -12.70 -2.43 5.97
C ASN A 88 -13.65 -3.63 5.81
N LEU A 89 -14.88 -3.39 5.40
CA LEU A 89 -15.86 -4.45 5.13
C LEU A 89 -15.41 -5.37 3.98
N PHE A 90 -14.85 -4.79 2.93
CA PHE A 90 -14.34 -5.55 1.78
C PHE A 90 -13.10 -6.39 2.16
N ALA A 91 -12.20 -5.83 2.97
CA ALA A 91 -10.97 -6.50 3.41
C ALA A 91 -11.25 -7.79 4.18
N THR A 92 -12.37 -7.87 4.92
CA THR A 92 -12.79 -9.11 5.62
C THR A 92 -13.05 -10.29 4.69
N ARG A 93 -13.29 -10.03 3.40
CA ARG A 93 -13.55 -11.04 2.36
C ARG A 93 -12.45 -11.11 1.32
N PHE A 94 -11.32 -10.46 1.57
CA PHE A 94 -10.26 -10.36 0.57
C PHE A 94 -9.63 -11.71 0.23
N ASP A 95 -9.70 -12.69 1.12
CA ASP A 95 -9.29 -14.07 0.85
C ASP A 95 -10.02 -14.70 -0.34
N GLN A 96 -11.29 -14.33 -0.55
CA GLN A 96 -12.05 -14.76 -1.72
C GLN A 96 -11.49 -14.15 -3.00
N VAL A 97 -11.12 -12.86 -2.94
CA VAL A 97 -10.47 -12.16 -4.06
C VAL A 97 -9.16 -12.84 -4.43
N MET A 98 -8.34 -13.18 -3.43
CA MET A 98 -7.08 -13.90 -3.63
C MET A 98 -7.30 -15.24 -4.33
N LYS A 99 -8.32 -15.99 -3.94
CA LYS A 99 -8.69 -17.26 -4.60
C LYS A 99 -9.17 -17.05 -6.05
N PHE A 100 -9.86 -15.95 -6.35
CA PHE A 100 -10.25 -15.63 -7.71
C PHE A 100 -9.05 -15.25 -8.58
N ILE A 101 -8.09 -14.50 -8.06
CA ILE A 101 -6.84 -14.19 -8.77
C ILE A 101 -6.07 -15.48 -9.07
N GLU A 102 -5.92 -16.37 -8.09
CA GLU A 102 -5.23 -17.65 -8.26
C GLU A 102 -5.88 -18.52 -9.34
N LYS A 103 -7.22 -18.60 -9.36
CA LYS A 103 -7.95 -19.34 -10.40
C LYS A 103 -7.73 -18.78 -11.82
N ARG A 104 -7.34 -17.51 -11.94
CA ARG A 104 -7.09 -16.83 -13.22
C ARG A 104 -5.62 -16.84 -13.65
N ARG A 105 -4.74 -17.48 -12.89
CA ARG A 105 -3.30 -17.58 -13.14
C ARG A 105 -2.96 -17.89 -14.60
N ASN A 106 -3.68 -18.82 -15.22
CA ASN A 106 -3.45 -19.24 -16.60
C ASN A 106 -4.10 -18.33 -17.66
N ALA A 107 -5.05 -17.49 -17.26
CA ALA A 107 -5.85 -16.67 -18.17
C ALA A 107 -5.40 -15.20 -18.23
N SER A 108 -4.84 -14.68 -17.14
CA SER A 108 -4.44 -13.28 -17.05
C SER A 108 -3.03 -13.17 -16.47
N LYS A 109 -2.15 -12.53 -17.22
CA LYS A 109 -0.77 -12.24 -16.78
C LYS A 109 -0.72 -11.08 -15.79
N TYR A 110 -1.65 -10.14 -15.89
CA TYR A 110 -1.70 -8.93 -15.07
C TYR A 110 -3.02 -8.81 -14.34
N VAL A 111 -2.95 -8.41 -13.07
CA VAL A 111 -4.08 -8.00 -12.25
C VAL A 111 -3.92 -6.51 -11.97
N ILE A 112 -4.82 -5.70 -12.48
CA ILE A 112 -4.78 -4.25 -12.28
C ILE A 112 -5.76 -3.89 -11.16
N ILE A 113 -5.28 -3.17 -10.16
CA ILE A 113 -6.07 -2.79 -9.00
C ILE A 113 -6.18 -1.27 -8.96
N ASP A 114 -7.37 -0.76 -9.20
CA ASP A 114 -7.69 0.66 -9.08
C ASP A 114 -8.12 0.98 -7.65
N THR A 115 -7.45 1.94 -7.04
CA THR A 115 -7.67 2.35 -5.64
C THR A 115 -8.54 3.61 -5.56
N PRO A 116 -9.09 3.97 -4.38
CA PRO A 116 -9.82 5.21 -4.21
C PRO A 116 -9.06 6.43 -4.68
N GLY A 117 -9.81 7.42 -5.21
CA GLY A 117 -9.25 8.67 -5.71
C GLY A 117 -8.56 9.51 -4.63
N GLN A 118 -8.95 9.34 -3.37
CA GLN A 118 -8.23 9.88 -2.22
C GLN A 118 -7.22 8.85 -1.72
N ILE A 119 -5.98 9.05 -2.10
CA ILE A 119 -4.89 8.11 -1.85
C ILE A 119 -4.66 7.86 -0.35
N GLU A 120 -4.87 8.88 0.49
CA GLU A 120 -4.69 8.83 1.93
C GLU A 120 -5.63 7.80 2.58
N VAL A 121 -6.85 7.71 2.08
CA VAL A 121 -7.88 6.82 2.60
C VAL A 121 -7.52 5.35 2.39
N PHE A 122 -6.78 5.05 1.33
CA PHE A 122 -6.27 3.71 1.08
C PHE A 122 -4.92 3.49 1.75
N THR A 123 -3.93 4.32 1.46
CA THR A 123 -2.53 4.12 1.86
C THR A 123 -2.35 4.10 3.39
N TRP A 124 -3.08 4.96 4.12
CA TRP A 124 -2.94 5.10 5.57
C TRP A 124 -4.00 4.33 6.37
N SER A 125 -4.88 3.59 5.71
CA SER A 125 -5.86 2.74 6.38
C SER A 125 -5.31 1.34 6.66
N ALA A 126 -5.79 0.73 7.75
CA ALA A 126 -5.47 -0.67 8.06
C ALA A 126 -5.90 -1.63 6.94
N SER A 127 -7.08 -1.41 6.36
CA SER A 127 -7.58 -2.23 5.24
C SER A 127 -6.70 -2.13 4.00
N GLY A 128 -6.21 -0.93 3.67
CA GLY A 128 -5.29 -0.76 2.54
C GLY A 128 -3.97 -1.49 2.77
N THR A 129 -3.44 -1.46 3.97
CA THR A 129 -2.26 -2.23 4.36
C THR A 129 -2.51 -3.73 4.24
N ILE A 130 -3.63 -4.23 4.80
CA ILE A 130 -4.03 -5.64 4.72
C ILE A 130 -4.14 -6.11 3.26
N ILE A 131 -4.82 -5.35 2.41
CA ILE A 131 -4.98 -5.68 0.99
C ILE A 131 -3.63 -5.73 0.28
N THR A 132 -2.78 -4.72 0.49
CA THR A 132 -1.47 -4.62 -0.15
C THR A 132 -0.56 -5.78 0.25
N GLU A 133 -0.47 -6.07 1.53
CA GLU A 133 0.38 -7.16 2.04
C GLU A 133 -0.16 -8.54 1.68
N ALA A 134 -1.48 -8.73 1.64
CA ALA A 134 -2.09 -9.98 1.16
C ALA A 134 -1.69 -10.27 -0.29
N LEU A 135 -1.78 -9.27 -1.17
CA LEU A 135 -1.33 -9.38 -2.55
C LEU A 135 0.16 -9.69 -2.64
N ALA A 136 0.97 -8.90 -1.93
CA ALA A 136 2.43 -9.01 -1.96
C ALA A 136 2.97 -10.33 -1.41
N SER A 137 2.28 -10.92 -0.45
CA SER A 137 2.68 -12.23 0.12
C SER A 137 2.43 -13.42 -0.82
N SER A 138 1.55 -13.26 -1.81
CA SER A 138 1.11 -14.35 -2.69
C SER A 138 1.50 -14.17 -4.15
N PHE A 139 1.58 -12.93 -4.62
CA PHE A 139 1.82 -12.60 -6.02
C PHE A 139 2.91 -11.54 -6.18
N PRO A 140 3.69 -11.57 -7.27
CA PRO A 140 4.52 -10.44 -7.63
C PRO A 140 3.68 -9.17 -7.66
N SER A 141 4.01 -8.20 -6.81
CA SER A 141 3.22 -6.98 -6.65
C SER A 141 4.08 -5.75 -6.87
N VAL A 142 3.56 -4.80 -7.62
CA VAL A 142 4.22 -3.54 -7.96
C VAL A 142 3.28 -2.39 -7.68
N VAL A 143 3.76 -1.37 -7.00
CA VAL A 143 3.04 -0.12 -6.77
C VAL A 143 3.32 0.84 -7.92
N VAL A 144 2.28 1.35 -8.52
CA VAL A 144 2.34 2.37 -9.58
C VAL A 144 1.71 3.65 -9.05
N TYR A 145 2.52 4.67 -8.87
CA TYR A 145 2.08 5.98 -8.41
C TYR A 145 1.90 6.93 -9.58
N VAL A 146 0.67 7.31 -9.85
CA VAL A 146 0.31 8.21 -10.97
C VAL A 146 0.32 9.65 -10.49
N MET A 147 1.17 10.46 -11.11
CA MET A 147 1.36 11.88 -10.80
C MET A 147 0.93 12.76 -11.98
N ASP A 148 0.34 13.92 -11.69
CA ASP A 148 -0.01 14.93 -12.68
C ASP A 148 1.20 15.79 -13.00
N THR A 149 1.80 15.59 -14.18
CA THR A 149 2.99 16.32 -14.63
C THR A 149 2.72 17.81 -14.74
N SER A 150 1.53 18.18 -15.24
CA SER A 150 1.18 19.59 -15.47
C SER A 150 1.06 20.40 -14.17
N ARG A 151 0.68 19.75 -13.07
CA ARG A 151 0.61 20.38 -11.75
C ARG A 151 1.93 20.33 -10.98
N SER A 152 2.92 19.63 -11.48
CA SER A 152 4.22 19.43 -10.84
C SER A 152 5.34 20.27 -11.44
N THR A 153 5.01 21.27 -12.24
CA THR A 153 5.99 22.18 -12.85
C THR A 153 6.61 23.17 -11.87
N ASN A 154 5.93 23.47 -10.77
CA ASN A 154 6.52 24.24 -9.67
C ASN A 154 7.44 23.33 -8.83
N PRO A 155 8.71 23.71 -8.57
CA PRO A 155 9.69 22.87 -7.86
C PRO A 155 9.22 22.46 -6.46
N ILE A 156 8.53 23.35 -5.73
CA ILE A 156 8.01 23.08 -4.38
C ILE A 156 6.89 22.02 -4.45
N THR A 157 5.98 22.16 -5.41
CA THR A 157 4.89 21.20 -5.61
C THR A 157 5.44 19.84 -6.06
N PHE A 158 6.41 19.84 -6.97
CA PHE A 158 7.12 18.64 -7.39
C PHE A 158 7.76 17.93 -6.20
N MET A 159 8.50 18.64 -5.38
CA MET A 159 9.13 18.10 -4.19
C MET A 159 8.11 17.51 -3.21
N SER A 160 7.01 18.22 -2.96
CA SER A 160 5.94 17.73 -2.08
C SER A 160 5.34 16.42 -2.59
N ASN A 161 5.08 16.34 -3.90
CA ASN A 161 4.56 15.11 -4.54
C ASN A 161 5.57 13.96 -4.44
N MET A 162 6.86 14.23 -4.59
CA MET A 162 7.91 13.21 -4.51
C MET A 162 8.16 12.76 -3.07
N LEU A 163 8.09 13.65 -2.08
CA LEU A 163 8.10 13.28 -0.66
C LEU A 163 6.93 12.38 -0.30
N TYR A 164 5.76 12.67 -0.87
CA TYR A 164 4.59 11.83 -0.67
C TYR A 164 4.78 10.45 -1.31
N ALA A 165 5.29 10.38 -2.55
CA ALA A 165 5.64 9.12 -3.20
C ALA A 165 6.67 8.31 -2.39
N CYS A 166 7.69 8.98 -1.86
CA CYS A 166 8.69 8.39 -0.98
C CYS A 166 8.04 7.77 0.28
N SER A 167 7.12 8.49 0.93
CA SER A 167 6.41 7.99 2.10
C SER A 167 5.59 6.73 1.81
N ILE A 168 4.96 6.66 0.63
CA ILE A 168 4.22 5.47 0.17
C ILE A 168 5.17 4.30 -0.07
N LEU A 169 6.31 4.53 -0.72
CA LEU A 169 7.33 3.50 -0.93
C LEU A 169 7.78 2.89 0.39
N TYR A 170 8.15 3.73 1.37
CA TYR A 170 8.58 3.28 2.69
C TYR A 170 7.50 2.47 3.41
N LYS A 171 6.24 2.88 3.26
CA LYS A 171 5.12 2.19 3.89
C LYS A 171 4.81 0.86 3.23
N THR A 172 4.78 0.81 1.90
CA THR A 172 4.38 -0.40 1.16
C THR A 172 5.50 -1.42 1.07
N LYS A 173 6.75 -0.96 1.08
CA LYS A 173 7.95 -1.81 0.93
C LYS A 173 7.80 -2.76 -0.27
N LEU A 174 7.42 -2.23 -1.43
CA LEU A 174 7.24 -2.93 -2.69
C LEU A 174 7.97 -2.22 -3.83
N PRO A 175 8.31 -2.91 -4.92
CA PRO A 175 8.80 -2.25 -6.12
C PRO A 175 7.86 -1.14 -6.56
N PHE A 176 8.43 0.01 -6.93
CA PHE A 176 7.70 1.24 -7.08
C PHE A 176 8.01 1.90 -8.42
N ILE A 177 6.97 2.31 -9.14
CA ILE A 177 7.07 3.03 -10.39
C ILE A 177 6.30 4.35 -10.27
N VAL A 178 6.93 5.47 -10.57
CA VAL A 178 6.26 6.76 -10.74
C VAL A 178 5.88 6.94 -12.20
N VAL A 179 4.59 7.09 -12.44
CA VAL A 179 4.05 7.44 -13.75
C VAL A 179 3.76 8.93 -13.77
N MET A 180 4.54 9.67 -14.54
CA MET A 180 4.29 11.08 -14.82
C MET A 180 3.27 11.18 -15.95
N ASN A 181 2.00 11.30 -15.57
CA ASN A 181 0.88 11.31 -16.50
C ASN A 181 0.63 12.71 -17.09
N LYS A 182 -0.13 12.77 -18.17
CA LYS A 182 -0.50 13.98 -18.91
C LYS A 182 0.68 14.61 -19.67
N THR A 183 1.57 13.79 -20.21
CA THR A 183 2.67 14.25 -21.05
C THR A 183 2.21 14.84 -22.38
N ASP A 184 0.95 14.70 -22.72
CA ASP A 184 0.27 15.42 -23.84
C ASP A 184 0.09 16.90 -23.54
N ILE A 185 0.07 17.33 -22.28
CA ILE A 185 -0.06 18.73 -21.85
C ILE A 185 1.32 19.35 -21.69
N ILE A 186 2.21 18.68 -20.99
CA ILE A 186 3.59 19.13 -20.78
C ILE A 186 4.52 17.93 -20.71
N ASP A 187 5.68 18.05 -21.36
CA ASP A 187 6.70 17.00 -21.31
C ASP A 187 7.30 16.86 -19.92
N HIS A 188 7.63 15.63 -19.53
CA HIS A 188 8.17 15.31 -18.21
C HIS A 188 9.69 15.46 -18.09
N SER A 189 10.37 15.91 -19.13
CA SER A 189 11.83 16.04 -19.16
C SER A 189 12.38 16.91 -18.04
N PHE A 190 11.68 18.00 -17.68
CA PHE A 190 12.08 18.86 -16.56
C PHE A 190 12.16 18.09 -15.23
N ALA A 191 11.24 17.19 -15.00
CA ALA A 191 11.20 16.39 -13.78
C ALA A 191 12.32 15.35 -13.75
N VAL A 192 12.61 14.72 -14.89
CA VAL A 192 13.74 13.81 -15.04
C VAL A 192 15.07 14.55 -14.80
N GLU A 193 15.22 15.74 -15.34
CA GLU A 193 16.39 16.59 -15.11
C GLU A 193 16.56 16.94 -13.63
N TRP A 194 15.50 17.35 -12.96
CA TRP A 194 15.52 17.64 -11.51
C TRP A 194 15.85 16.43 -10.64
N MET A 195 15.48 15.23 -11.08
CA MET A 195 15.80 13.99 -10.35
C MET A 195 17.24 13.52 -10.59
N GLN A 196 17.83 13.85 -11.74
CA GLN A 196 19.17 13.42 -12.10
C GLN A 196 20.23 14.44 -11.70
N ASP A 197 19.87 15.71 -11.64
CA ASP A 197 20.77 16.82 -11.33
C ASP A 197 20.23 17.63 -10.14
N PHE A 198 20.82 17.36 -8.99
CA PHE A 198 20.48 18.04 -7.75
C PHE A 198 20.75 19.55 -7.80
N GLU A 199 21.81 19.99 -8.48
CA GLU A 199 22.15 21.41 -8.60
C GLU A 199 21.09 22.16 -9.43
N THR A 200 20.66 21.58 -10.55
CA THR A 200 19.58 22.12 -11.37
C THR A 200 18.27 22.23 -10.60
N PHE A 201 17.94 21.25 -9.76
CA PHE A 201 16.76 21.32 -8.91
C PHE A 201 16.89 22.40 -7.83
N GLN A 202 18.06 22.52 -7.20
CA GLN A 202 18.33 23.60 -6.23
C GLN A 202 18.22 24.98 -6.84
N ASP A 203 18.73 25.18 -8.05
CA ASP A 203 18.62 26.45 -8.76
C ASP A 203 17.16 26.81 -9.06
N ALA A 204 16.34 25.84 -9.46
CA ALA A 204 14.92 26.03 -9.63
C ALA A 204 14.21 26.41 -8.32
N LEU A 205 14.58 25.80 -7.19
CA LEU A 205 14.05 26.13 -5.86
C LEU A 205 14.49 27.52 -5.39
N ASN A 206 15.72 27.95 -5.69
CA ASN A 206 16.26 29.26 -5.29
C ASN A 206 15.58 30.42 -6.03
N GLN A 207 14.99 30.17 -7.20
CA GLN A 207 14.20 31.15 -7.94
C GLN A 207 12.82 31.39 -7.29
N GLU A 208 12.35 30.47 -6.48
CA GLU A 208 11.14 30.61 -5.71
C GLU A 208 11.42 31.36 -4.40
N THR A 209 10.98 32.61 -4.29
CA THR A 209 11.31 33.56 -3.20
C THR A 209 10.56 33.34 -1.89
N SER A 210 10.14 32.13 -1.56
CA SER A 210 9.36 31.86 -0.37
C SER A 210 10.18 31.31 0.82
N TYR A 211 9.70 31.53 2.02
CA TYR A 211 10.26 31.15 3.35
C TYR A 211 10.70 29.68 3.49
N VAL A 212 10.44 28.83 2.50
CA VAL A 212 10.60 27.38 2.52
C VAL A 212 12.03 26.92 2.27
N SER A 213 12.98 27.83 1.95
CA SER A 213 14.27 27.47 1.35
C SER A 213 15.18 26.55 2.20
N ASN A 214 15.23 26.68 3.51
CA ASN A 214 16.13 25.87 4.35
C ASN A 214 15.58 24.46 4.62
N LEU A 215 14.28 24.33 4.86
CA LEU A 215 13.62 23.05 5.02
C LEU A 215 13.65 22.24 3.71
N THR A 216 13.36 22.93 2.63
CA THR A 216 13.38 22.39 1.24
C THR A 216 14.74 21.84 0.88
N ARG A 217 15.83 22.54 1.24
CA ARG A 217 17.20 22.08 0.99
C ARG A 217 17.53 20.80 1.76
N SER A 218 17.11 20.69 3.01
CA SER A 218 17.33 19.47 3.80
C SER A 218 16.53 18.29 3.27
N MET A 219 15.29 18.52 2.84
CA MET A 219 14.43 17.48 2.26
C MET A 219 14.88 17.06 0.86
N SER A 220 15.45 17.95 0.06
CA SER A 220 15.95 17.62 -1.28
C SER A 220 17.14 16.65 -1.24
N LEU A 221 17.97 16.69 -0.19
CA LEU A 221 19.05 15.74 0.02
C LEU A 221 18.53 14.30 0.28
N VAL A 222 17.44 14.17 1.03
CA VAL A 222 16.78 12.86 1.26
C VAL A 222 16.20 12.30 -0.03
N LEU A 223 15.63 13.18 -0.87
CA LEU A 223 15.07 12.78 -2.15
C LEU A 223 16.12 12.36 -3.18
N ASP A 224 17.33 12.90 -3.12
CA ASP A 224 18.43 12.54 -4.04
C ASP A 224 18.76 11.04 -3.93
N GLU A 225 18.87 10.51 -2.72
CA GLU A 225 19.03 9.08 -2.50
C GLU A 225 17.83 8.26 -3.02
N PHE A 226 16.62 8.75 -2.79
CA PHE A 226 15.39 8.14 -3.28
C PHE A 226 15.33 8.09 -4.80
N TYR A 227 15.73 9.17 -5.48
CA TYR A 227 15.71 9.26 -6.94
C TYR A 227 16.62 8.25 -7.63
N SER A 228 17.75 7.90 -6.99
CA SER A 228 18.73 6.97 -7.57
C SER A 228 18.15 5.56 -7.81
N SER A 229 17.18 5.15 -7.01
CA SER A 229 16.51 3.83 -7.09
C SER A 229 15.14 3.88 -7.76
N LEU A 230 14.62 5.08 -8.06
CA LEU A 230 13.25 5.26 -8.53
C LEU A 230 13.11 4.98 -10.02
N LYS A 231 12.09 4.20 -10.37
CA LYS A 231 11.65 3.99 -11.75
C LYS A 231 10.62 5.05 -12.12
N VAL A 232 10.92 5.84 -13.14
CA VAL A 232 10.05 6.93 -13.62
C VAL A 232 9.75 6.76 -15.10
N VAL A 233 8.49 6.96 -15.46
CA VAL A 233 7.99 6.85 -16.83
C VAL A 233 7.05 8.01 -17.12
N GLY A 234 7.24 8.68 -18.27
CA GLY A 234 6.30 9.67 -18.78
C GLY A 234 5.22 8.99 -19.63
N VAL A 235 3.95 9.25 -19.32
CA VAL A 235 2.80 8.64 -20.00
C VAL A 235 1.75 9.69 -20.32
N SER A 236 1.12 9.59 -21.49
CA SER A 236 -0.20 10.18 -21.71
C SER A 236 -1.27 9.10 -21.71
N ALA A 237 -2.06 9.05 -20.66
CA ALA A 237 -3.19 8.11 -20.59
C ALA A 237 -4.25 8.37 -21.67
N VAL A 238 -4.38 9.61 -22.13
CA VAL A 238 -5.33 9.98 -23.17
C VAL A 238 -4.85 9.51 -24.54
N LEU A 239 -3.58 9.78 -24.89
CA LEU A 239 -3.00 9.42 -26.20
C LEU A 239 -2.49 7.97 -26.24
N GLY A 240 -2.14 7.39 -25.10
CA GLY A 240 -1.52 6.06 -25.01
C GLY A 240 -0.01 6.04 -25.26
N THR A 241 0.65 7.21 -25.28
CA THR A 241 2.11 7.29 -25.42
C THR A 241 2.82 6.93 -24.12
N GLY A 242 4.04 6.39 -24.22
CA GLY A 242 4.88 6.01 -23.07
C GLY A 242 4.54 4.66 -22.42
N LEU A 243 3.53 3.94 -22.91
CA LEU A 243 3.14 2.64 -22.33
C LEU A 243 4.17 1.54 -22.60
N ASP A 244 4.90 1.57 -23.70
CA ASP A 244 5.97 0.61 -23.96
C ASP A 244 7.08 0.74 -22.91
N ASP A 245 7.51 1.96 -22.60
CA ASP A 245 8.47 2.23 -21.54
C ASP A 245 7.92 1.81 -20.16
N PHE A 246 6.64 2.05 -19.92
CA PHE A 246 5.97 1.56 -18.70
C PHE A 246 6.09 0.06 -18.55
N PHE A 247 5.81 -0.73 -19.60
CA PHE A 247 5.93 -2.18 -19.52
C PHE A 247 7.38 -2.66 -19.33
N VAL A 248 8.35 -1.94 -19.88
CA VAL A 248 9.77 -2.22 -19.62
C VAL A 248 10.10 -2.00 -18.14
N GLN A 249 9.66 -0.89 -17.54
CA GLN A 249 9.88 -0.63 -16.12
C GLN A 249 9.08 -1.59 -15.23
N LEU A 250 7.88 -1.98 -15.63
CA LEU A 250 7.08 -2.96 -14.92
C LEU A 250 7.81 -4.32 -14.87
N SER A 251 8.40 -4.77 -15.99
CA SER A 251 9.19 -5.99 -16.01
C SER A 251 10.38 -5.93 -15.05
N LYS A 252 11.12 -4.82 -15.05
CA LYS A 252 12.23 -4.62 -14.09
C LYS A 252 11.76 -4.61 -12.63
N ALA A 253 10.59 -4.04 -12.35
CA ALA A 253 10.00 -4.03 -11.02
C ALA A 253 9.57 -5.44 -10.58
N VAL A 254 9.05 -6.25 -11.49
CA VAL A 254 8.74 -7.66 -11.21
C VAL A 254 10.01 -8.46 -10.92
N ASP A 255 11.07 -8.26 -11.69
CA ASP A 255 12.37 -8.93 -11.45
C ASP A 255 12.96 -8.52 -10.08
N GLU A 256 12.79 -7.24 -9.70
CA GLU A 256 13.18 -6.74 -8.37
C GLU A 256 12.36 -7.42 -7.27
N TYR A 257 11.03 -7.54 -7.44
CA TYR A 257 10.18 -8.24 -6.48
C TYR A 257 10.65 -9.69 -6.29
N GLU A 258 10.89 -10.42 -7.36
CA GLU A 258 11.32 -11.83 -7.30
C GLU A 258 12.67 -12.02 -6.60
N ARG A 259 13.58 -11.07 -6.79
CA ARG A 259 14.94 -11.14 -6.24
C ARG A 259 15.03 -10.70 -4.78
N GLU A 260 14.32 -9.63 -4.42
CA GLU A 260 14.51 -8.94 -3.14
C GLU A 260 13.34 -9.15 -2.17
N TYR A 261 12.11 -9.04 -2.66
CA TYR A 261 10.93 -9.05 -1.81
C TYR A 261 10.34 -10.45 -1.56
N ARG A 262 10.30 -11.30 -2.57
CA ARG A 262 9.77 -12.66 -2.41
C ARG A 262 10.52 -13.47 -1.33
N PRO A 263 11.86 -13.51 -1.29
CA PRO A 263 12.58 -14.25 -0.26
C PRO A 263 12.28 -13.74 1.16
N GLU A 264 12.08 -12.42 1.31
CA GLU A 264 11.72 -11.83 2.60
C GLU A 264 10.31 -12.26 3.05
N TYR A 265 9.33 -12.21 2.16
CA TYR A 265 7.97 -12.69 2.45
C TYR A 265 7.94 -14.19 2.77
N GLU A 266 8.71 -15.01 2.07
CA GLU A 266 8.82 -16.45 2.35
C GLU A 266 9.47 -16.71 3.72
N ARG A 267 10.50 -15.93 4.07
CA ARG A 267 11.15 -16.00 5.38
C ARG A 267 10.18 -15.62 6.51
N LEU A 268 9.46 -14.52 6.35
CA LEU A 268 8.46 -14.06 7.32
C LEU A 268 7.36 -15.09 7.52
N ARG A 269 6.84 -15.66 6.43
CA ARG A 269 5.82 -16.70 6.49
C ARG A 269 6.32 -17.94 7.25
N LYS A 270 7.55 -18.38 6.98
CA LYS A 270 8.15 -19.52 7.67
C LYS A 270 8.33 -19.27 9.17
N THR A 271 8.84 -18.09 9.53
CA THR A 271 9.00 -17.68 10.94
C THR A 271 7.64 -17.67 11.66
N LEU A 272 6.61 -17.18 10.99
CA LEU A 272 5.26 -17.16 11.52
C LEU A 272 4.67 -18.56 11.74
N GLU A 273 4.83 -19.45 10.76
CA GLU A 273 4.40 -20.84 10.86
C GLU A 273 5.11 -21.57 12.02
N GLU A 274 6.41 -21.30 12.19
CA GLU A 274 7.20 -21.85 13.29
C GLU A 274 6.71 -21.32 14.66
N ALA A 275 6.46 -20.01 14.77
CA ALA A 275 5.93 -19.39 15.98
C ALA A 275 4.54 -19.95 16.35
N GLN A 276 3.66 -20.08 15.39
CA GLN A 276 2.32 -20.67 15.62
C GLN A 276 2.40 -22.16 16.02
N ASN A 277 3.28 -22.92 15.39
CA ASN A 277 3.48 -24.32 15.74
C ASN A 277 4.08 -24.48 17.15
N LYS A 278 4.91 -23.53 17.57
CA LYS A 278 5.44 -23.44 18.93
C LYS A 278 4.31 -23.12 19.92
N GLN A 279 3.52 -22.10 19.64
CA GLN A 279 2.38 -21.71 20.48
C GLN A 279 1.34 -22.81 20.59
N LYS A 280 0.99 -23.49 19.49
CA LYS A 280 0.09 -24.65 19.52
C LYS A 280 0.64 -25.79 20.39
N ARG A 281 1.95 -26.04 20.33
CA ARG A 281 2.59 -27.05 21.20
C ARG A 281 2.52 -26.65 22.68
N GLU A 282 2.83 -25.40 23.00
CA GLU A 282 2.77 -24.90 24.38
C GLU A 282 1.32 -24.95 24.92
N GLN A 283 0.34 -24.57 24.13
CA GLN A 283 -1.07 -24.69 24.50
C GLN A 283 -1.49 -26.15 24.72
N LEU A 284 -1.04 -27.07 23.86
CA LEU A 284 -1.29 -28.49 24.04
C LEU A 284 -0.62 -29.03 25.32
N GLU A 285 0.63 -28.64 25.60
CA GLU A 285 1.31 -29.03 26.83
C GLU A 285 0.60 -28.50 28.09
N HIS A 286 0.12 -27.24 28.06
CA HIS A 286 -0.70 -26.69 29.13
C HIS A 286 -1.98 -27.48 29.30
N LEU A 287 -2.69 -27.75 28.20
CA LEU A 287 -3.89 -28.55 28.23
C LEU A 287 -3.65 -29.97 28.80
N TRP A 288 -2.54 -30.61 28.40
CA TRP A 288 -2.16 -31.93 28.96
C TRP A 288 -1.80 -31.86 30.44
N LYS A 289 -1.16 -30.79 30.90
CA LYS A 289 -0.88 -30.59 32.34
C LYS A 289 -2.17 -30.39 33.14
N ASP A 290 -3.10 -29.61 32.61
CA ASP A 290 -4.40 -29.34 33.25
C ASP A 290 -5.31 -30.58 33.24
N MET A 291 -5.28 -31.38 32.18
CA MET A 291 -6.04 -32.63 32.08
C MET A 291 -5.37 -33.80 32.81
N GLY A 292 -4.05 -33.75 33.03
CA GLY A 292 -3.29 -34.80 33.76
C GLY A 292 -3.65 -34.91 35.22
N SER A 293 -4.39 -33.96 35.79
CA SER A 293 -4.97 -34.02 37.12
C SER A 293 -6.36 -34.69 37.16
N VAL A 294 -6.99 -34.93 36.01
CA VAL A 294 -8.29 -35.64 35.91
C VAL A 294 -8.07 -36.99 35.22
N ARG A 295 -8.04 -38.04 36.00
CA ARG A 295 -8.00 -39.43 35.52
C ARG A 295 -9.18 -39.68 34.58
N MET A 296 -8.95 -39.68 33.27
CA MET A 296 -9.94 -40.16 32.31
C MET A 296 -9.83 -41.67 32.13
N GLN A 297 -10.86 -42.41 32.59
CA GLN A 297 -11.21 -43.67 32.02
C GLN A 297 -12.03 -43.46 30.72
N GLY A 298 -11.45 -43.93 29.62
CA GLY A 298 -12.09 -44.43 28.43
C GLY A 298 -12.98 -43.52 27.59
N SER A 299 -12.52 -43.16 26.40
CA SER A 299 -13.22 -43.42 25.14
C SER A 299 -12.43 -42.88 23.95
N THR A 300 -12.14 -43.74 23.01
CA THR A 300 -11.57 -43.46 21.67
C THR A 300 -12.59 -42.76 20.79
N VAL A 301 -12.24 -41.59 20.26
CA VAL A 301 -12.88 -41.06 19.06
C VAL A 301 -11.79 -40.40 18.18
N GLY A 302 -11.85 -40.79 16.90
CA GLY A 302 -10.85 -40.52 15.90
C GLY A 302 -10.66 -39.06 15.53
N GLY A 303 -9.42 -38.75 15.15
CA GLY A 303 -9.01 -37.46 14.64
C GLY A 303 -9.47 -37.25 13.19
N SER A 304 -9.90 -36.05 12.91
CA SER A 304 -9.92 -35.51 11.56
C SER A 304 -8.87 -34.39 11.49
N ASP A 305 -7.85 -34.63 10.68
CA ASP A 305 -6.89 -33.61 10.25
C ASP A 305 -7.62 -32.54 9.43
N ASP A 306 -7.86 -31.40 10.05
CA ASP A 306 -8.25 -30.19 9.34
C ASP A 306 -7.14 -29.14 9.53
N ALA A 307 -6.11 -29.28 8.70
CA ALA A 307 -5.12 -28.24 8.52
C ALA A 307 -5.74 -27.12 7.68
N SER A 308 -6.54 -26.26 8.32
CA SER A 308 -6.98 -25.04 7.68
C SER A 308 -5.74 -24.17 7.37
N ALA A 309 -5.43 -24.05 6.08
CA ALA A 309 -4.41 -23.12 5.60
C ALA A 309 -4.75 -21.71 6.07
N MET A 310 -3.84 -21.08 6.78
CA MET A 310 -3.96 -19.66 7.18
C MET A 310 -4.19 -18.78 5.96
N GLY A 311 -5.21 -17.95 6.01
CA GLY A 311 -5.43 -16.90 5.03
C GLY A 311 -4.39 -15.78 5.13
N PRO A 312 -4.18 -15.03 4.04
CA PRO A 312 -3.25 -13.89 4.02
C PRO A 312 -3.50 -12.85 5.13
N SER A 313 -4.74 -12.70 5.57
CA SER A 313 -5.14 -11.76 6.62
C SER A 313 -4.54 -12.08 7.99
N GLU A 314 -4.41 -13.38 8.33
CA GLU A 314 -3.81 -13.78 9.61
C GLU A 314 -2.29 -13.56 9.62
N LEU A 315 -1.66 -13.71 8.44
CA LEU A 315 -0.23 -13.46 8.26
C LEU A 315 0.12 -11.99 8.57
N ILE A 316 -0.75 -11.08 8.18
CA ILE A 316 -0.57 -9.64 8.34
C ILE A 316 -0.72 -9.20 9.79
N LEU A 317 -1.77 -9.70 10.47
CA LEU A 317 -2.00 -9.35 11.88
C LEU A 317 -0.82 -9.74 12.77
N THR A 318 -0.15 -10.85 12.44
CA THR A 318 0.97 -11.34 13.25
C THR A 318 2.30 -10.64 12.90
N ARG A 319 2.43 -10.06 11.69
CA ARG A 319 3.61 -9.26 11.33
C ARG A 319 3.73 -8.01 12.20
N GLY A 320 2.62 -7.32 12.46
CA GLY A 320 2.61 -6.16 13.37
C GLY A 320 3.04 -6.52 14.79
N MET A 321 2.70 -7.72 15.27
CA MET A 321 3.11 -8.17 16.60
C MET A 321 4.60 -8.58 16.69
N LEU A 322 5.19 -9.08 15.59
CA LEU A 322 6.60 -9.48 15.60
C LEU A 322 7.55 -8.28 15.51
N ASP A 323 7.17 -7.22 14.78
CA ASP A 323 7.95 -5.98 14.71
C ASP A 323 7.92 -5.19 16.04
N GLU A 324 6.87 -5.40 16.89
CA GLU A 324 6.77 -4.77 18.23
C GLU A 324 7.58 -5.52 19.32
N GLU A 325 7.88 -6.81 19.15
CA GLU A 325 8.65 -7.58 20.16
C GLU A 325 10.16 -7.29 20.10
N GLU A 326 10.70 -6.81 18.99
CA GLU A 326 12.12 -6.41 18.92
C GLU A 326 12.43 -5.07 19.63
N GLU A 327 11.42 -4.26 19.96
CA GLU A 327 11.58 -2.99 20.68
C GLU A 327 11.19 -3.03 22.17
N ARG A 328 10.78 -4.18 22.70
CA ARG A 328 10.40 -4.30 24.12
C ARG A 328 11.43 -5.07 24.95
N ASP A 329 12.55 -4.42 25.23
CA ASP A 329 13.30 -4.62 26.49
C ASP A 329 13.14 -3.35 27.31
N SER A 330 12.14 -3.29 28.16
CA SER A 330 12.11 -2.72 29.52
C SER A 330 10.69 -2.48 30.04
N ASP A 331 10.45 -3.17 31.15
CA ASP A 331 9.56 -2.85 32.29
C ASP A 331 8.32 -1.97 32.09
N THR A 332 7.13 -2.52 32.36
CA THR A 332 6.32 -2.09 33.52
C THR A 332 4.91 -2.72 33.58
N ASP A 333 4.56 -2.95 34.80
CA ASP A 333 3.37 -3.40 35.48
C ASP A 333 1.96 -3.06 34.94
N ASP A 334 1.06 -3.99 35.26
CA ASP A 334 -0.41 -3.95 35.26
C ASP A 334 -1.03 -2.61 35.61
N ILE A 335 -1.94 -2.11 34.77
CA ILE A 335 -3.07 -1.27 35.23
C ILE A 335 -4.28 -1.48 34.31
N ASP A 336 -5.42 -1.91 34.92
CA ASP A 336 -6.76 -1.84 34.38
C ASP A 336 -7.12 -0.43 33.89
N HIS A 337 -7.59 -0.28 32.66
CA HIS A 337 -8.18 0.99 32.22
C HIS A 337 -9.58 0.82 31.64
N GLU A 338 -10.52 1.41 32.32
CA GLU A 338 -11.80 1.86 31.79
C GLU A 338 -11.60 2.78 30.59
N VAL A 339 -12.32 2.51 29.52
CA VAL A 339 -12.31 3.31 28.29
C VAL A 339 -13.05 4.61 28.53
N THR A 340 -12.33 5.70 28.64
CA THR A 340 -12.84 7.04 28.37
C THR A 340 -12.25 7.55 27.07
N GLU A 341 -13.13 7.95 26.15
CA GLU A 341 -12.78 8.61 24.90
C GLU A 341 -12.07 9.94 25.17
N GLU A 342 -10.74 9.95 25.14
CA GLU A 342 -9.95 11.17 24.95
C GLU A 342 -8.79 10.88 24.01
N SER A 343 -8.69 11.69 22.99
CA SER A 343 -7.68 11.66 21.93
C SER A 343 -6.26 11.60 22.52
N HIS A 344 -5.57 10.48 22.35
CA HIS A 344 -4.14 10.38 22.63
C HIS A 344 -3.34 11.11 21.53
N GLU A 345 -3.14 12.40 21.72
CA GLU A 345 -2.03 13.10 21.07
C GLU A 345 -0.74 12.68 21.77
N GLU A 346 0.22 12.15 21.02
CA GLU A 346 1.52 11.75 21.57
C GLU A 346 2.18 12.91 22.35
N PRO A 347 2.83 12.67 23.50
CA PRO A 347 3.45 13.72 24.31
C PRO A 347 4.45 14.59 23.53
N ALA A 348 5.14 14.02 22.53
CA ALA A 348 6.05 14.74 21.66
C ALA A 348 5.35 15.77 20.77
N PHE A 349 4.16 15.46 20.24
CA PHE A 349 3.37 16.38 19.43
C PHE A 349 2.79 17.52 20.29
N ARG A 350 2.35 17.21 21.49
CA ARG A 350 1.84 18.20 22.44
C ARG A 350 2.92 19.19 22.88
N ASN A 351 4.14 18.72 23.13
CA ASN A 351 5.30 19.57 23.43
C ASN A 351 5.70 20.44 22.23
N PHE A 352 5.71 19.89 21.02
CA PHE A 352 5.98 20.63 19.79
C PHE A 352 4.96 21.76 19.57
N MET A 353 3.68 21.50 19.78
CA MET A 353 2.62 22.51 19.64
C MET A 353 2.73 23.60 20.71
N GLN A 354 3.10 23.27 21.95
CA GLN A 354 3.35 24.24 23.00
C GLN A 354 4.56 25.13 22.72
N GLU A 355 5.67 24.57 22.26
CA GLU A 355 6.86 25.33 21.86
C GLU A 355 6.59 26.27 20.69
N THR A 356 5.84 25.81 19.72
CA THR A 356 5.46 26.60 18.54
C THR A 356 4.55 27.77 18.97
N ARG A 357 3.59 27.51 19.85
CA ARG A 357 2.69 28.55 20.39
C ARG A 357 3.44 29.60 21.20
N MET A 358 4.41 29.21 22.04
CA MET A 358 5.26 30.13 22.79
C MET A 358 6.19 30.95 21.89
N LYS A 359 6.70 30.40 20.83
CA LYS A 359 7.50 31.13 19.81
C LYS A 359 6.67 32.19 19.08
N TYR A 360 5.42 31.90 18.77
CA TYR A 360 4.50 32.88 18.15
C TYR A 360 4.12 34.01 19.12
N GLN A 361 3.84 33.72 20.39
CA GLN A 361 3.53 34.73 21.41
C GLN A 361 4.72 35.65 21.73
N ARG A 362 5.97 35.13 21.70
CA ARG A 362 7.16 35.98 21.86
C ARG A 362 7.39 36.91 20.67
N LYS A 363 6.99 36.49 19.44
CA LYS A 363 7.10 37.36 18.25
C LYS A 363 6.05 38.46 18.22
N SER A 364 4.83 38.25 18.72
CA SER A 364 3.79 39.25 18.78
C SER A 364 4.07 40.35 19.85
N ASN A 365 4.78 39.99 20.93
CA ASN A 365 5.15 40.94 21.99
C ASN A 365 6.43 41.74 21.71
N LEU A 366 7.10 41.50 20.60
CA LEU A 366 8.29 42.24 20.12
C LEU A 366 7.99 43.23 18.98
N SER A 367 6.71 43.33 18.58
CA SER A 367 6.24 44.24 17.52
C SER A 367 5.22 45.28 18.02
N GLU A 368 5.16 45.55 19.34
CA GLU A 368 4.55 46.76 19.95
C GLU A 368 5.60 47.77 20.41
#